data_29c3392b5193d53de5ea232fd001ae9a
#
_entry.id   29c3392b5193d53de5ea232fd001ae9a
#
_cell.length_a   1.000
_cell.length_b   1.000
_cell.length_c   1.000
_cell.angle_alpha   90.00
_cell.angle_beta   90.00
_cell.angle_gamma   90.00
#
_symmetry.space_group_name_H-M   'P 1'
#
loop_
_entity.id
_entity.type
_entity.pdbx_description
1 polymer ?
#
loop_
_entity_poly.entity_id
_entity_poly.type
_entity_poly.pdbx_seq_one_letter_code
_entity_poly.pdbx_strand_id
1 'polypeptide(L)'
;MAGELVHFELLVKDADEAQAFWGGLFGWEFGTPMAEMDYRMARIDEKSGAAIFAADDPKHHPNVYLATDDIDASIAKARELGGTAEDKSPVPGYGWFSACTDNQGIHFHLWQADSTAA
;
A
#
# COMPACT_ATOMS: atom_id res chain seq x y z
N MET A 1 16.22 3.88 -4.35
CA MET A 1 15.60 4.71 -5.38
C MET A 1 14.19 5.09 -4.96
N ALA A 2 13.65 6.19 -5.47
CA ALA A 2 12.35 6.68 -5.01
C ALA A 2 11.35 6.77 -6.14
N GLY A 3 10.07 6.60 -5.80
CA GLY A 3 8.96 6.77 -6.73
C GLY A 3 8.49 5.51 -7.44
N GLU A 4 9.12 4.36 -7.21
CA GLU A 4 8.63 3.13 -7.82
C GLU A 4 7.32 2.69 -7.19
N LEU A 5 6.37 2.26 -8.00
CA LEU A 5 5.15 1.62 -7.51
C LEU A 5 5.50 0.21 -7.03
N VAL A 6 5.44 -0.02 -5.73
CA VAL A 6 5.85 -1.30 -5.14
C VAL A 6 4.71 -2.10 -4.56
N HIS A 7 3.56 -1.46 -4.31
CA HIS A 7 2.43 -2.14 -3.70
C HIS A 7 1.15 -1.34 -3.98
N PHE A 8 0.04 -2.03 -4.15
CA PHE A 8 -1.26 -1.39 -4.15
C PHE A 8 -2.29 -2.25 -3.43
N GLU A 9 -3.28 -1.60 -2.88
CA GLU A 9 -4.35 -2.25 -2.13
C GLU A 9 -5.68 -2.06 -2.83
N LEU A 10 -6.43 -3.14 -2.89
CA LEU A 10 -7.78 -3.14 -3.40
C LEU A 10 -8.72 -3.23 -2.20
N LEU A 11 -9.34 -2.11 -1.85
CA LEU A 11 -10.28 -2.04 -0.75
C LEU A 11 -11.66 -2.42 -1.27
N VAL A 12 -12.10 -3.62 -0.92
CA VAL A 12 -13.27 -4.25 -1.51
C VAL A 12 -14.31 -4.54 -0.44
N LYS A 13 -15.53 -4.81 -0.89
CA LYS A 13 -16.61 -5.20 0.00
C LYS A 13 -16.53 -6.68 0.36
N ASP A 14 -16.22 -7.52 -0.62
CA ASP A 14 -16.16 -8.97 -0.46
C ASP A 14 -14.84 -9.50 -0.97
N ALA A 15 -13.97 -9.91 -0.04
CA ALA A 15 -12.62 -10.36 -0.37
C ALA A 15 -12.61 -11.68 -1.14
N ASP A 16 -13.54 -12.59 -0.86
CA ASP A 16 -13.60 -13.88 -1.58
C ASP A 16 -13.96 -13.66 -3.04
N GLU A 17 -14.95 -12.83 -3.31
CA GLU A 17 -15.34 -12.49 -4.69
C GLU A 17 -14.23 -11.76 -5.43
N ALA A 18 -13.55 -10.82 -4.75
CA ALA A 18 -12.44 -10.08 -5.33
C ALA A 18 -11.28 -11.02 -5.66
N GLN A 19 -10.93 -11.92 -4.76
CA GLN A 19 -9.86 -12.90 -5.00
C GLN A 19 -10.18 -13.79 -6.20
N ALA A 20 -11.43 -14.24 -6.32
CA ALA A 20 -11.84 -15.05 -7.46
C ALA A 20 -11.72 -14.29 -8.78
N PHE A 21 -12.07 -13.01 -8.78
CA PHE A 21 -11.96 -12.17 -9.97
C PHE A 21 -10.49 -11.96 -10.39
N TRP A 22 -9.69 -11.42 -9.48
CA TRP A 22 -8.30 -11.05 -9.78
C TRP A 22 -7.42 -12.27 -10.01
N GLY A 23 -7.59 -13.31 -9.19
CA GLY A 23 -6.87 -14.57 -9.36
C GLY A 23 -7.28 -15.29 -10.63
N GLY A 24 -8.56 -15.27 -10.98
CA GLY A 24 -9.05 -15.87 -12.20
C GLY A 24 -8.59 -15.13 -13.46
N LEU A 25 -8.51 -13.80 -13.38
CA LEU A 25 -8.11 -12.99 -14.53
C LEU A 25 -6.62 -13.06 -14.83
N PHE A 26 -5.79 -12.93 -13.79
CA PHE A 26 -4.33 -12.80 -13.96
C PHE A 26 -3.54 -13.98 -13.41
N GLY A 27 -4.19 -14.92 -12.74
CA GLY A 27 -3.47 -16.02 -12.10
C GLY A 27 -2.74 -15.61 -10.83
N TRP A 28 -3.06 -14.45 -10.25
CA TRP A 28 -2.43 -14.02 -9.00
C TRP A 28 -2.80 -14.99 -7.87
N GLU A 29 -1.80 -15.39 -7.11
CA GLU A 29 -1.99 -16.30 -5.98
C GLU A 29 -1.96 -15.50 -4.69
N PHE A 30 -3.12 -15.41 -4.03
CA PHE A 30 -3.24 -14.69 -2.78
C PHE A 30 -2.93 -15.61 -1.61
N GLY A 31 -2.15 -15.12 -0.66
CA GLY A 31 -1.81 -15.84 0.55
C GLY A 31 -2.96 -15.89 1.54
N THR A 32 -2.71 -16.57 2.66
CA THR A 32 -3.69 -16.63 3.76
C THR A 32 -3.85 -15.25 4.38
N PRO A 33 -5.07 -14.92 4.85
CA PRO A 33 -5.29 -13.65 5.53
C PRO A 33 -4.36 -13.46 6.72
N MET A 34 -3.91 -12.23 6.92
CA MET A 34 -3.08 -11.90 8.07
C MET A 34 -3.95 -11.89 9.33
N ALA A 35 -3.42 -12.52 10.36
CA ALA A 35 -3.98 -12.70 11.72
C ALA A 35 -5.37 -12.11 12.01
N GLU A 36 -5.46 -10.83 12.31
CA GLU A 36 -6.70 -10.17 12.72
C GLU A 36 -7.38 -9.39 11.61
N MET A 37 -6.77 -9.38 10.42
CA MET A 37 -7.25 -8.63 9.28
C MET A 37 -7.40 -9.56 8.08
N ASP A 38 -8.47 -9.39 7.32
CA ASP A 38 -8.63 -10.11 6.06
C ASP A 38 -7.83 -9.40 4.97
N TYR A 39 -6.52 -9.37 5.15
CA TYR A 39 -5.57 -8.73 4.25
C TYR A 39 -4.80 -9.82 3.52
N ARG A 40 -5.10 -9.98 2.24
CA ARG A 40 -4.57 -11.08 1.41
C ARG A 40 -3.61 -10.51 0.39
N MET A 41 -2.37 -10.97 0.43
CA MET A 41 -1.31 -10.46 -0.43
C MET A 41 -0.98 -11.41 -1.56
N ALA A 42 -0.68 -10.83 -2.72
CA ALA A 42 -0.16 -11.55 -3.88
C ALA A 42 1.09 -10.86 -4.39
N ARG A 43 2.11 -11.64 -4.75
CA ARG A 43 3.29 -11.11 -5.40
C ARG A 43 3.00 -10.99 -6.90
N ILE A 44 3.23 -9.81 -7.48
CA ILE A 44 3.05 -9.58 -8.91
C ILE A 44 4.35 -9.82 -9.66
N ASP A 45 5.45 -9.24 -9.16
CA ASP A 45 6.79 -9.47 -9.69
C ASP A 45 7.81 -9.37 -8.55
N GLU A 46 9.10 -9.32 -8.87
CA GLU A 46 10.16 -9.31 -7.85
C GLU A 46 10.10 -8.11 -6.92
N LYS A 47 9.50 -7.00 -7.38
CA LYS A 47 9.54 -5.72 -6.66
C LYS A 47 8.16 -5.22 -6.24
N SER A 48 7.10 -5.81 -6.75
CA SER A 48 5.78 -5.28 -6.50
C SER A 48 4.78 -6.36 -6.09
N GLY A 49 3.77 -5.94 -5.38
CA GLY A 49 2.71 -6.81 -4.93
C GLY A 49 1.37 -6.08 -4.86
N ALA A 50 0.33 -6.84 -4.65
CA ALA A 50 -1.01 -6.33 -4.45
C ALA A 50 -1.61 -6.96 -3.21
N ALA A 51 -2.60 -6.30 -2.62
CA ALA A 51 -3.37 -6.87 -1.53
C ALA A 51 -4.86 -6.63 -1.77
N ILE A 52 -5.64 -7.59 -1.35
CA ILE A 52 -7.09 -7.44 -1.22
C ILE A 52 -7.40 -7.26 0.26
N PHE A 53 -8.17 -6.23 0.57
CA PHE A 53 -8.54 -5.91 1.94
C PHE A 53 -10.04 -5.60 1.99
N ALA A 54 -10.80 -6.41 2.75
CA ALA A 54 -12.21 -6.15 2.97
C ALA A 54 -12.35 -4.95 3.91
N ALA A 55 -13.06 -3.93 3.46
CA ALA A 55 -13.21 -2.69 4.21
C ALA A 55 -14.68 -2.28 4.31
N ASP A 56 -15.02 -1.62 5.42
CA ASP A 56 -16.38 -1.10 5.61
C ASP A 56 -16.70 0.04 4.63
N ASP A 57 -15.64 0.72 4.16
CA ASP A 57 -15.77 1.81 3.19
C ASP A 57 -14.94 1.47 1.95
N PRO A 58 -15.46 0.59 1.07
CA PRO A 58 -14.70 0.19 -0.12
C PRO A 58 -14.49 1.36 -1.07
N LYS A 59 -13.35 1.32 -1.78
CA LYS A 59 -12.98 2.37 -2.73
C LYS A 59 -13.11 1.87 -4.16
N HIS A 60 -13.30 2.79 -5.09
CA HIS A 60 -13.38 2.47 -6.51
C HIS A 60 -12.04 2.65 -7.23
N HIS A 61 -10.97 2.83 -6.47
CA HIS A 61 -9.61 2.97 -6.99
C HIS A 61 -8.64 2.29 -6.04
N PRO A 62 -7.51 1.79 -6.54
CA PRO A 62 -6.49 1.23 -5.66
C PRO A 62 -5.83 2.30 -4.77
N ASN A 63 -5.37 1.90 -3.60
CA ASN A 63 -4.41 2.67 -2.82
C ASN A 63 -3.02 2.28 -3.30
N VAL A 64 -2.22 3.24 -3.76
CA VAL A 64 -0.89 2.97 -4.30
C VAL A 64 0.19 3.34 -3.28
N TYR A 65 1.26 2.54 -3.27
CA TYR A 65 2.42 2.74 -2.40
C TYR A 65 3.65 2.97 -3.27
N LEU A 66 4.30 4.10 -3.06
CA LEU A 66 5.49 4.49 -3.79
C LEU A 66 6.71 4.41 -2.87
N ALA A 67 7.76 3.78 -3.34
CA ALA A 67 8.95 3.53 -2.54
C ALA A 67 9.76 4.79 -2.29
N THR A 68 10.37 4.86 -1.12
CA THR A 68 11.36 5.87 -0.78
C THR A 68 12.46 5.23 0.05
N ASP A 69 13.68 5.77 -0.08
CA ASP A 69 14.81 5.34 0.74
C ASP A 69 14.85 6.04 2.09
N ASP A 70 14.17 7.18 2.22
CA ASP A 70 14.14 7.98 3.45
C ASP A 70 12.75 8.60 3.60
N ILE A 71 11.88 7.92 4.33
CA ILE A 71 10.50 8.34 4.48
C ILE A 71 10.37 9.66 5.23
N ASP A 72 11.24 9.92 6.20
CA ASP A 72 11.18 11.18 6.94
C ASP A 72 11.48 12.38 6.02
N ALA A 73 12.50 12.24 5.18
CA ALA A 73 12.83 13.27 4.20
C ALA A 73 11.73 13.44 3.15
N SER A 74 11.13 12.33 2.70
CA SER A 74 10.04 12.37 1.73
C SER A 74 8.79 13.03 2.30
N ILE A 75 8.45 12.75 3.56
CA ILE A 75 7.34 13.40 4.24
C ILE A 75 7.55 14.91 4.30
N ALA A 76 8.74 15.34 4.73
CA ALA A 76 9.07 16.75 4.80
C ALA A 76 8.98 17.41 3.43
N LYS A 77 9.48 16.73 2.39
CA LYS A 77 9.45 17.25 1.03
C LYS A 77 8.04 17.36 0.46
N ALA A 78 7.20 16.37 0.72
CA ALA A 78 5.80 16.40 0.29
C ALA A 78 5.07 17.61 0.89
N ARG A 79 5.28 17.86 2.16
CA ARG A 79 4.70 19.02 2.85
C ARG A 79 5.24 20.34 2.27
N GLU A 80 6.52 20.41 2.02
CA GLU A 80 7.15 21.58 1.41
C GLU A 80 6.59 21.90 0.02
N LEU A 81 6.29 20.86 -0.75
CA LEU A 81 5.78 21.00 -2.12
C LEU A 81 4.27 21.28 -2.19
N GLY A 82 3.61 21.42 -1.06
CA GLY A 82 2.20 21.77 -1.00
C GLY A 82 1.24 20.60 -0.89
N GLY A 83 1.75 19.38 -0.73
CA GLY A 83 0.95 18.20 -0.44
C GLY A 83 0.73 18.03 1.05
N THR A 84 0.13 16.91 1.41
CA THR A 84 -0.03 16.51 2.81
C THR A 84 0.66 15.18 3.05
N ALA A 85 1.12 14.95 4.26
CA ALA A 85 1.67 13.67 4.65
C ALA A 85 1.41 13.47 6.14
N GLU A 86 0.88 12.32 6.50
CA GLU A 86 0.73 11.93 7.89
C GLU A 86 2.09 11.50 8.46
N ASP A 87 2.21 11.52 9.77
CA ASP A 87 3.40 10.97 10.42
C ASP A 87 3.53 9.50 10.06
N LYS A 88 4.77 9.03 9.90
CA LYS A 88 4.98 7.64 9.51
C LYS A 88 4.49 6.68 10.58
N SER A 89 3.99 5.53 10.11
CA SER A 89 3.56 4.43 10.97
C SER A 89 4.32 3.17 10.60
N PRO A 90 4.63 2.31 11.58
CA PRO A 90 5.35 1.09 11.29
C PRO A 90 4.42 -0.03 10.82
N VAL A 91 4.94 -0.88 9.92
CA VAL A 91 4.48 -2.25 9.77
C VAL A 91 5.61 -3.08 10.38
N PRO A 92 5.45 -3.55 11.63
CA PRO A 92 6.57 -4.13 12.38
C PRO A 92 7.26 -5.25 11.62
N GLY A 93 8.58 -5.15 11.51
CA GLY A 93 9.41 -6.13 10.81
C GLY A 93 9.47 -5.95 9.30
N TYR A 94 8.71 -5.02 8.73
CA TYR A 94 8.63 -4.84 7.27
C TYR A 94 9.03 -3.44 6.80
N GLY A 95 8.49 -2.40 7.42
CA GLY A 95 8.80 -1.05 6.97
C GLY A 95 7.92 0.02 7.61
N TRP A 96 7.95 1.20 6.97
CA TRP A 96 7.22 2.39 7.41
C TRP A 96 6.37 2.91 6.25
N PHE A 97 5.21 3.43 6.58
CA PHE A 97 4.36 4.07 5.58
C PHE A 97 3.82 5.40 6.07
N SER A 98 3.41 6.23 5.13
CA SER A 98 2.73 7.50 5.39
C SER A 98 1.64 7.70 4.35
N ALA A 99 0.44 8.01 4.80
CA ALA A 99 -0.65 8.37 3.91
C ALA A 99 -0.49 9.83 3.50
N CYS A 100 -0.53 10.08 2.20
CA CYS A 100 -0.22 11.39 1.63
C CYS A 100 -1.26 11.82 0.61
N THR A 101 -1.26 13.12 0.30
CA THR A 101 -1.87 13.64 -0.92
C THR A 101 -0.86 14.55 -1.62
N ASP A 102 -0.98 14.64 -2.95
CA ASP A 102 -0.21 15.62 -3.70
C ASP A 102 -0.86 17.01 -3.57
N ASN A 103 -0.37 17.98 -4.33
CA ASN A 103 -0.89 19.35 -4.28
C ASN A 103 -2.20 19.54 -5.06
N GLN A 104 -2.75 18.47 -5.61
CA GLN A 104 -4.05 18.45 -6.29
C GLN A 104 -5.05 17.53 -5.60
N GLY A 105 -4.68 16.95 -4.45
CA GLY A 105 -5.55 16.06 -3.70
C GLY A 105 -5.49 14.60 -4.10
N ILE A 106 -4.52 14.18 -4.93
CA ILE A 106 -4.37 12.78 -5.32
C ILE A 106 -3.77 12.00 -4.13
N HIS A 107 -4.45 10.95 -3.72
CA HIS A 107 -4.00 10.10 -2.60
C HIS A 107 -2.93 9.12 -3.03
N PHE A 108 -1.91 8.95 -2.19
CA PHE A 108 -0.89 7.93 -2.34
C PHE A 108 -0.28 7.63 -0.97
N HIS A 109 0.50 6.56 -0.91
CA HIS A 109 1.27 6.23 0.30
C HIS A 109 2.74 6.21 -0.04
N LEU A 110 3.56 6.67 0.90
CA LEU A 110 5.01 6.44 0.87
C LEU A 110 5.29 5.13 1.60
N TRP A 111 6.30 4.41 1.11
CA TRP A 111 6.75 3.18 1.74
C TRP A 111 8.27 3.12 1.79
N GLN A 112 8.81 2.87 2.97
CA GLN A 112 10.22 2.58 3.15
C GLN A 112 10.37 1.20 3.74
N ALA A 113 11.02 0.29 3.02
CA ALA A 113 11.32 -1.03 3.54
C ALA A 113 12.35 -0.92 4.67
N ASP A 114 12.05 -1.55 5.80
CA ASP A 114 12.92 -1.53 6.99
C ASP A 114 12.56 -2.70 7.89
N SER A 115 13.41 -3.71 7.91
CA SER A 115 13.16 -4.91 8.72
C SER A 115 13.22 -4.63 10.22
N THR A 116 13.73 -3.46 10.63
CA THR A 116 13.82 -3.05 12.04
C THR A 116 12.64 -2.17 12.46
N ALA A 117 11.69 -1.87 11.58
CA ALA A 117 10.52 -1.06 11.93
C ALA A 117 9.75 -1.69 13.08
N ALA A 118 9.34 -0.86 14.04
CA ALA A 118 8.65 -1.30 15.24
C ALA A 118 7.70 -0.21 15.78
#